data_1bae46ea123e0fb3091849d7e1d4910e
#
_entry.id   1bae46ea123e0fb3091849d7e1d4910e
#
_cell.length_a   1.000
_cell.length_b   1.000
_cell.length_c   1.000
_cell.angle_alpha   90.00
_cell.angle_beta   90.00
_cell.angle_gamma   90.00
#
_symmetry.space_group_name_H-M   'P 1'
#
loop_
_entity.id
_entity.type
_entity.pdbx_description
1 polymer ?
#
loop_
_entity_poly.entity_id
_entity_poly.type
_entity_poly.pdbx_seq_one_letter_code
_entity_poly.pdbx_strand_id
1 'polypeptide(L)'
;MIKIFLLILLPNLIQSQDYTITAFGIPITKVNQDNESSTKIIFSANNIGIPGIIWPTKNLYSAEFDSISYDIKKWEKKIEQGEEKNKLIGEFDPINLEMSYNVKNIIKTKKPTKNIFSLLAMSQSLTNKELDTKWFFFEHEGVLGRARFLWADTVSIFIKNNNVLCDHYRLDIKIDDYQNKLKENSDYFMSQIISPDIIRQIWVSRKPKRQIIKASIEIKGIKIIALIDK
;
A
#
# COMPACT_ATOMS: atom_id res chain seq x y z
N MET A 1 -6.80 49.72 17.06
CA MET A 1 -7.25 48.34 17.33
C MET A 1 -6.54 47.36 16.36
N ILE A 2 -5.47 46.72 16.80
CA ILE A 2 -4.70 45.77 16.01
C ILE A 2 -5.38 44.40 16.16
N LYS A 3 -5.97 43.88 15.09
CA LYS A 3 -6.46 42.51 15.06
C LYS A 3 -5.28 41.55 14.84
N ILE A 4 -4.83 40.89 15.92
CA ILE A 4 -3.84 39.83 15.84
C ILE A 4 -4.57 38.61 15.24
N PHE A 5 -4.24 38.30 13.99
CA PHE A 5 -4.65 37.02 13.33
C PHE A 5 -3.74 35.94 13.90
N LEU A 6 -4.25 35.19 14.87
CA LEU A 6 -3.58 34.01 15.40
C LEU A 6 -3.69 32.91 14.33
N LEU A 7 -2.65 32.77 13.51
CA LEU A 7 -2.51 31.66 12.56
C LEU A 7 -2.23 30.40 13.38
N ILE A 8 -3.27 29.64 13.70
CA ILE A 8 -3.12 28.33 14.33
C ILE A 8 -2.53 27.40 13.26
N LEU A 9 -1.22 27.24 13.28
CA LEU A 9 -0.52 26.14 12.61
C LEU A 9 -0.98 24.85 13.30
N LEU A 10 -2.03 24.22 12.76
CA LEU A 10 -2.37 22.86 13.14
C LEU A 10 -1.19 21.96 12.73
N PRO A 11 -0.49 21.31 13.67
CA PRO A 11 0.53 20.37 13.29
C PRO A 11 -0.15 19.28 12.46
N ASN A 12 0.42 18.97 11.29
CA ASN A 12 0.06 17.77 10.54
C ASN A 12 0.35 16.59 11.46
N LEU A 13 -0.68 16.11 12.16
CA LEU A 13 -0.58 14.94 13.02
C LEU A 13 -0.20 13.76 12.13
N ILE A 14 1.08 13.41 12.18
CA ILE A 14 1.61 12.13 11.67
C ILE A 14 0.68 11.05 12.24
N GLN A 15 0.05 10.30 11.34
CA GLN A 15 -0.92 9.29 11.75
C GLN A 15 -0.31 7.92 11.52
N SER A 16 0.17 7.31 12.59
CA SER A 16 0.55 5.90 12.61
C SER A 16 -0.70 5.02 12.77
N GLN A 17 -0.74 3.91 12.06
CA GLN A 17 -1.80 2.90 12.10
C GLN A 17 -1.17 1.51 12.25
N ASP A 18 -1.58 0.80 13.28
CA ASP A 18 -1.14 -0.57 13.53
C ASP A 18 -2.18 -1.57 13.05
N TYR A 19 -1.71 -2.66 12.45
CA TYR A 19 -2.53 -3.74 11.94
C TYR A 19 -2.03 -5.09 12.41
N THR A 20 -2.96 -5.98 12.65
CA THR A 20 -2.68 -7.41 12.79
C THR A 20 -3.11 -8.13 11.53
N ILE A 21 -2.18 -8.84 10.89
CA ILE A 21 -2.47 -9.74 9.78
C ILE A 21 -2.74 -11.13 10.34
N THR A 22 -3.86 -11.72 9.90
CA THR A 22 -4.27 -13.07 10.26
C THR A 22 -4.41 -13.95 9.03
N ALA A 23 -4.03 -15.23 9.15
CA ALA A 23 -4.37 -16.30 8.21
C ALA A 23 -5.08 -17.39 8.99
N PHE A 24 -6.19 -17.93 8.48
CA PHE A 24 -7.03 -18.90 9.20
C PHE A 24 -7.49 -18.43 10.60
N GLY A 25 -7.61 -17.12 10.81
CA GLY A 25 -7.93 -16.52 12.11
C GLY A 25 -6.75 -16.45 13.10
N ILE A 26 -5.57 -16.95 12.73
CA ILE A 26 -4.36 -16.94 13.56
C ILE A 26 -3.53 -15.69 13.22
N PRO A 27 -3.15 -14.86 14.21
CA PRO A 27 -2.25 -13.73 13.98
C PRO A 27 -0.86 -14.22 13.54
N ILE A 28 -0.38 -13.66 12.42
CA ILE A 28 0.91 -14.07 11.83
C ILE A 28 1.90 -12.92 11.67
N THR A 29 1.41 -11.68 11.51
CA THR A 29 2.27 -10.52 11.25
C THR A 29 1.67 -9.26 11.88
N LYS A 30 2.51 -8.42 12.46
CA LYS A 30 2.18 -7.03 12.81
C LYS A 30 2.69 -6.11 11.72
N VAL A 31 1.86 -5.15 11.33
CA VAL A 31 2.22 -4.11 10.36
C VAL A 31 1.94 -2.75 11.00
N ASN A 32 2.92 -1.88 10.94
CA ASN A 32 2.75 -0.47 11.24
C ASN A 32 2.77 0.31 9.92
N GLN A 33 1.77 1.15 9.70
CA GLN A 33 1.72 2.13 8.63
C GLN A 33 1.95 3.51 9.22
N ASP A 34 2.91 4.23 8.69
CA ASP A 34 3.18 5.63 9.04
C ASP A 34 3.03 6.52 7.79
N ASN A 35 2.20 7.55 7.92
CA ASN A 35 2.08 8.60 6.91
C ASN A 35 3.02 9.74 7.34
N GLU A 36 4.31 9.65 7.00
CA GLU A 36 5.33 10.62 7.37
C GLU A 36 5.00 12.02 6.83
N SER A 37 4.33 12.07 5.68
CA SER A 37 3.83 13.31 5.06
C SER A 37 2.66 13.02 4.12
N SER A 38 2.10 14.07 3.51
CA SER A 38 1.08 13.92 2.44
C SER A 38 1.61 13.26 1.16
N THR A 39 2.92 13.09 1.06
CA THR A 39 3.62 12.56 -0.13
C THR A 39 4.45 11.32 0.16
N LYS A 40 4.43 10.81 1.40
CA LYS A 40 5.24 9.66 1.79
C LYS A 40 4.50 8.74 2.75
N ILE A 41 4.49 7.46 2.44
CA ILE A 41 3.93 6.39 3.26
C ILE A 41 5.00 5.35 3.55
N ILE A 42 5.02 4.85 4.77
CA ILE A 42 5.96 3.83 5.24
C ILE A 42 5.17 2.68 5.85
N PHE A 43 5.57 1.46 5.53
CA PHE A 43 5.07 0.24 6.18
C PHE A 43 6.23 -0.54 6.77
N SER A 44 6.11 -0.93 8.02
CA SER A 44 7.00 -1.92 8.64
C SER A 44 6.19 -3.17 8.99
N ALA A 45 6.73 -4.35 8.68
CA ALA A 45 6.04 -5.62 8.89
C ALA A 45 6.98 -6.61 9.59
N ASN A 46 6.49 -7.20 10.70
CA ASN A 46 7.24 -8.18 11.48
C ASN A 46 6.35 -9.40 11.75
N ASN A 47 6.84 -10.59 11.50
CA ASN A 47 6.14 -11.81 11.87
C ASN A 47 6.05 -11.95 13.39
N ILE A 48 4.93 -12.49 13.87
CA ILE A 48 4.65 -12.71 15.28
C ILE A 48 4.20 -14.14 15.53
N GLY A 49 4.14 -14.55 16.82
CA GLY A 49 3.73 -15.91 17.20
C GLY A 49 4.67 -16.97 16.65
N ILE A 50 4.13 -18.13 16.29
CA ILE A 50 4.90 -19.27 15.73
C ILE A 50 5.66 -18.88 14.47
N PRO A 51 5.05 -18.20 13.46
CA PRO A 51 5.79 -17.71 12.29
C PRO A 51 6.97 -16.79 12.66
N GLY A 52 6.83 -15.94 13.67
CA GLY A 52 7.91 -15.06 14.14
C GLY A 52 9.09 -15.79 14.75
N ILE A 53 8.85 -16.95 15.35
CA ILE A 53 9.90 -17.80 15.93
C ILE A 53 10.62 -18.61 14.84
N ILE A 54 9.86 -19.23 13.93
CA ILE A 54 10.40 -20.12 12.89
C ILE A 54 11.04 -19.33 11.76
N TRP A 55 10.41 -18.20 11.38
CA TRP A 55 10.83 -17.36 10.27
C TRP A 55 10.71 -15.87 10.63
N PRO A 56 11.64 -15.37 11.46
CA PRO A 56 11.63 -13.96 11.84
C PRO A 56 11.79 -13.08 10.61
N THR A 57 10.90 -12.11 10.46
CA THR A 57 10.97 -11.13 9.38
C THR A 57 10.96 -9.73 9.94
N LYS A 58 11.66 -8.83 9.26
CA LYS A 58 11.64 -7.39 9.51
C LYS A 58 11.68 -6.68 8.17
N ASN A 59 10.51 -6.42 7.62
CA ASN A 59 10.38 -5.81 6.32
C ASN A 59 10.00 -4.35 6.46
N LEU A 60 10.64 -3.49 5.67
CA LEU A 60 10.35 -2.07 5.60
C LEU A 60 10.09 -1.69 4.14
N TYR A 61 8.99 -0.98 3.93
CA TYR A 61 8.61 -0.43 2.63
C TYR A 61 8.35 1.06 2.79
N SER A 62 8.88 1.88 1.89
CA SER A 62 8.55 3.30 1.83
C SER A 62 8.27 3.72 0.39
N ALA A 63 7.30 4.61 0.22
CA ALA A 63 6.95 5.14 -1.08
C ALA A 63 6.74 6.65 -1.01
N GLU A 64 7.43 7.37 -1.88
CA GLU A 64 7.28 8.80 -2.11
C GLU A 64 6.56 9.02 -3.42
N PHE A 65 5.52 9.85 -3.42
CA PHE A 65 4.64 10.07 -4.56
C PHE A 65 4.22 11.54 -4.67
N ASP A 66 3.62 11.88 -5.79
CA ASP A 66 3.04 13.21 -5.99
C ASP A 66 1.77 13.36 -5.14
N SER A 67 1.59 14.51 -4.48
CA SER A 67 0.47 14.75 -3.55
C SER A 67 -0.91 14.85 -4.23
N ILE A 68 -0.95 15.08 -5.54
CA ILE A 68 -2.19 15.27 -6.30
C ILE A 68 -2.49 14.04 -7.15
N SER A 69 -1.51 13.62 -7.95
CA SER A 69 -1.67 12.50 -8.88
C SER A 69 -1.41 11.13 -8.25
N TYR A 70 -0.69 11.07 -7.11
CA TYR A 70 -0.19 9.85 -6.47
C TYR A 70 0.76 9.03 -7.34
N ASP A 71 1.32 9.63 -8.39
CA ASP A 71 2.33 9.00 -9.20
C ASP A 71 3.61 8.82 -8.39
N ILE A 72 4.20 7.62 -8.50
CA ILE A 72 5.40 7.28 -7.73
C ILE A 72 6.59 8.11 -8.18
N LYS A 73 7.35 8.63 -7.22
CA LYS A 73 8.63 9.32 -7.45
C LYS A 73 9.79 8.43 -7.04
N LYS A 74 9.66 7.80 -5.88
CA LYS A 74 10.67 6.91 -5.34
C LYS A 74 10.00 5.89 -4.44
N TRP A 75 10.51 4.68 -4.43
CA TRP A 75 10.12 3.70 -3.42
C TRP A 75 11.30 2.81 -3.04
N GLU A 76 11.25 2.28 -1.84
CA GLU A 76 12.31 1.46 -1.28
C GLU A 76 11.68 0.29 -0.52
N LYS A 77 12.28 -0.89 -0.66
CA LYS A 77 12.04 -2.00 0.26
C LYS A 77 13.36 -2.46 0.87
N LYS A 78 13.29 -2.79 2.15
CA LYS A 78 14.32 -3.53 2.88
C LYS A 78 13.67 -4.77 3.44
N ILE A 79 14.19 -5.92 3.08
CA ILE A 79 13.70 -7.22 3.50
C ILE A 79 14.77 -7.88 4.35
N GLU A 80 14.40 -8.25 5.57
CA GLU A 80 15.21 -9.08 6.45
C GLU A 80 14.37 -10.29 6.82
N GLN A 81 14.75 -11.48 6.33
CA GLN A 81 13.99 -12.73 6.50
C GLN A 81 14.99 -13.85 6.85
N GLY A 82 15.10 -14.18 8.13
CA GLY A 82 16.16 -15.06 8.61
C GLY A 82 17.54 -14.44 8.35
N GLU A 83 18.38 -15.15 7.60
CA GLU A 83 19.72 -14.67 7.22
C GLU A 83 19.72 -13.80 5.94
N GLU A 84 18.64 -13.84 5.18
CA GLU A 84 18.53 -13.08 3.94
C GLU A 84 18.27 -11.60 4.21
N LYS A 85 19.09 -10.76 3.58
CA LYS A 85 18.91 -9.31 3.59
C LYS A 85 18.91 -8.79 2.17
N ASN A 86 17.85 -8.09 1.81
CA ASN A 86 17.70 -7.56 0.47
C ASN A 86 17.22 -6.12 0.51
N LYS A 87 17.73 -5.30 -0.40
CA LYS A 87 17.35 -3.90 -0.57
C LYS A 87 17.10 -3.60 -2.03
N LEU A 88 15.94 -3.02 -2.32
CA LEU A 88 15.57 -2.53 -3.64
C LEU A 88 15.16 -1.07 -3.53
N ILE A 89 15.71 -0.24 -4.42
CA ILE A 89 15.33 1.17 -4.57
C ILE A 89 14.87 1.36 -6.00
N GLY A 90 13.67 1.92 -6.17
CA GLY A 90 13.11 2.34 -7.44
C GLY A 90 12.99 3.87 -7.47
N GLU A 91 13.47 4.50 -8.55
CA GLU A 91 13.37 5.94 -8.77
C GLU A 91 12.80 6.22 -10.16
N PHE A 92 11.78 7.07 -10.22
CA PHE A 92 11.11 7.42 -11.46
C PHE A 92 11.67 8.69 -12.06
N ASP A 93 12.09 8.62 -13.31
CA ASP A 93 12.46 9.76 -14.15
C ASP A 93 11.24 10.23 -14.97
N PRO A 94 10.65 11.39 -14.64
CA PRO A 94 9.48 11.90 -15.36
C PRO A 94 9.79 12.44 -16.76
N ILE A 95 11.07 12.73 -17.05
CA ILE A 95 11.49 13.25 -18.36
C ILE A 95 11.56 12.11 -19.38
N ASN A 96 12.22 11.02 -18.99
CA ASN A 96 12.42 9.85 -19.86
C ASN A 96 11.29 8.81 -19.73
N LEU A 97 10.38 8.99 -18.76
CA LEU A 97 9.33 8.03 -18.38
C LEU A 97 9.93 6.65 -18.05
N GLU A 98 10.93 6.64 -17.20
CA GLU A 98 11.67 5.44 -16.83
C GLU A 98 11.63 5.22 -15.32
N MET A 99 11.43 3.98 -14.90
CA MET A 99 11.66 3.54 -13.53
C MET A 99 13.01 2.82 -13.48
N SER A 100 13.95 3.35 -12.72
CA SER A 100 15.26 2.74 -12.51
C SER A 100 15.30 1.99 -11.19
N TYR A 101 15.81 0.75 -11.20
CA TYR A 101 15.96 -0.09 -10.04
C TYR A 101 17.43 -0.34 -9.72
N ASN A 102 17.86 0.07 -8.51
CA ASN A 102 19.25 -0.03 -8.05
C ASN A 102 20.24 0.48 -9.13
N VAL A 103 19.83 1.52 -9.89
CA VAL A 103 20.62 2.15 -10.97
C VAL A 103 20.89 1.24 -12.20
N LYS A 104 20.60 -0.06 -12.13
CA LYS A 104 21.00 -1.03 -13.18
C LYS A 104 19.84 -1.47 -14.09
N ASN A 105 18.66 -1.63 -13.54
CA ASN A 105 17.52 -2.12 -14.30
C ASN A 105 16.58 -0.95 -14.61
N ILE A 106 16.43 -0.64 -15.88
CA ILE A 106 15.59 0.47 -16.36
C ILE A 106 14.35 -0.11 -17.02
N ILE A 107 13.19 0.32 -16.53
CA ILE A 107 11.87 -0.07 -17.04
C ILE A 107 11.21 1.15 -17.68
N LYS A 108 10.99 1.10 -18.97
CA LYS A 108 10.27 2.15 -19.70
C LYS A 108 8.78 2.08 -19.42
N THR A 109 8.20 3.20 -19.04
CA THR A 109 6.77 3.34 -18.82
C THR A 109 6.16 4.23 -19.90
N LYS A 110 4.86 4.07 -20.17
CA LYS A 110 4.17 4.92 -21.16
C LYS A 110 3.71 6.25 -20.56
N LYS A 111 3.56 6.29 -19.25
CA LYS A 111 3.07 7.43 -18.44
C LYS A 111 3.59 7.27 -17.03
N PRO A 112 3.53 8.32 -16.19
CA PRO A 112 3.74 8.19 -14.77
C PRO A 112 2.84 7.10 -14.17
N THR A 113 3.35 6.34 -13.25
CA THR A 113 2.72 5.13 -12.72
C THR A 113 2.50 5.22 -11.22
N LYS A 114 1.60 4.39 -10.71
CA LYS A 114 1.38 4.13 -9.30
C LYS A 114 1.92 2.76 -8.94
N ASN A 115 2.38 2.59 -7.71
CA ASN A 115 2.63 1.26 -7.15
C ASN A 115 1.56 0.89 -6.12
N ILE A 116 1.67 -0.29 -5.52
CA ILE A 116 0.68 -0.74 -4.53
C ILE A 116 0.60 0.22 -3.33
N PHE A 117 1.71 0.80 -2.88
CA PHE A 117 1.74 1.68 -1.72
C PHE A 117 1.11 3.04 -2.00
N SER A 118 1.38 3.64 -3.17
CA SER A 118 0.74 4.89 -3.57
C SER A 118 -0.76 4.70 -3.84
N LEU A 119 -1.20 3.53 -4.31
CA LEU A 119 -2.63 3.18 -4.40
C LEU A 119 -3.29 3.09 -3.02
N LEU A 120 -2.62 2.51 -2.03
CA LEU A 120 -3.13 2.49 -0.64
C LEU A 120 -3.24 3.91 -0.07
N ALA A 121 -2.23 4.77 -0.27
CA ALA A 121 -2.29 6.18 0.12
C ALA A 121 -3.45 6.92 -0.58
N MET A 122 -3.62 6.69 -1.89
CA MET A 122 -4.71 7.26 -2.68
C MET A 122 -6.09 6.87 -2.16
N SER A 123 -6.28 5.60 -1.73
CA SER A 123 -7.53 5.12 -1.15
C SER A 123 -7.90 5.81 0.17
N GLN A 124 -6.91 6.26 0.93
CA GLN A 124 -7.08 6.99 2.17
C GLN A 124 -7.32 8.49 2.00
N SER A 125 -7.09 9.02 0.81
CA SER A 125 -7.19 10.45 0.51
C SER A 125 -8.39 10.79 -0.35
N LEU A 126 -8.71 9.96 -1.34
CA LEU A 126 -9.74 10.21 -2.33
C LEU A 126 -11.07 9.53 -1.95
N THR A 127 -12.16 10.13 -2.39
CA THR A 127 -13.52 9.60 -2.22
C THR A 127 -13.83 8.49 -3.23
N ASN A 128 -14.93 7.75 -3.00
CA ASN A 128 -15.41 6.76 -3.96
C ASN A 128 -15.67 7.33 -5.35
N LYS A 129 -16.22 8.56 -5.45
CA LYS A 129 -16.48 9.23 -6.74
C LYS A 129 -15.20 9.51 -7.53
N GLU A 130 -14.08 9.69 -6.85
CA GLU A 130 -12.78 9.96 -7.47
C GLU A 130 -12.04 8.68 -7.86
N LEU A 131 -12.29 7.58 -7.14
CA LEU A 131 -11.59 6.31 -7.31
C LEU A 131 -12.30 5.32 -8.21
N ASP A 132 -13.65 5.22 -8.08
CA ASP A 132 -14.41 4.13 -8.65
C ASP A 132 -14.26 4.03 -10.17
N THR A 133 -14.06 2.81 -10.65
CA THR A 133 -13.96 2.40 -12.05
C THR A 133 -12.80 2.98 -12.86
N LYS A 134 -12.05 3.96 -12.34
CA LYS A 134 -10.94 4.60 -13.06
C LYS A 134 -9.72 3.69 -13.10
N TRP A 135 -9.15 3.54 -14.30
CA TRP A 135 -7.90 2.84 -14.51
C TRP A 135 -6.71 3.78 -14.32
N PHE A 136 -5.75 3.34 -13.49
CA PHE A 136 -4.46 4.00 -13.24
C PHE A 136 -3.33 3.15 -13.80
N PHE A 137 -2.33 3.79 -14.41
CA PHE A 137 -1.12 3.08 -14.80
C PHE A 137 -0.41 2.58 -13.55
N PHE A 138 0.04 1.34 -13.62
CA PHE A 138 0.62 0.60 -12.51
C PHE A 138 1.99 0.06 -12.87
N GLU A 139 2.93 0.19 -11.97
CA GLU A 139 4.25 -0.41 -12.04
C GLU A 139 4.66 -0.87 -10.64
N HIS A 140 5.19 -2.07 -10.53
CA HIS A 140 5.75 -2.57 -9.28
C HIS A 140 6.80 -3.64 -9.59
N GLU A 141 8.05 -3.40 -9.18
CA GLU A 141 9.19 -4.32 -9.39
C GLU A 141 9.34 -4.79 -10.84
N GLY A 142 9.19 -3.89 -11.79
CA GLY A 142 9.29 -4.18 -13.22
C GLY A 142 8.01 -4.76 -13.84
N VAL A 143 6.99 -5.03 -13.06
CA VAL A 143 5.70 -5.49 -13.57
C VAL A 143 4.86 -4.29 -13.98
N LEU A 144 4.57 -4.17 -15.28
CA LEU A 144 3.75 -3.09 -15.83
C LEU A 144 2.30 -3.54 -16.01
N GLY A 145 1.39 -2.60 -15.74
CA GLY A 145 -0.03 -2.89 -15.87
C GLY A 145 -0.92 -1.70 -15.58
N ARG A 146 -2.13 -2.01 -15.18
CA ARG A 146 -3.15 -1.05 -14.76
C ARG A 146 -3.85 -1.54 -13.52
N ALA A 147 -4.21 -0.61 -12.63
CA ALA A 147 -4.97 -0.89 -11.44
C ALA A 147 -6.24 -0.04 -11.40
N ARG A 148 -7.30 -0.54 -10.77
CA ARG A 148 -8.52 0.25 -10.52
C ARG A 148 -9.16 -0.17 -9.21
N PHE A 149 -9.84 0.79 -8.60
CA PHE A 149 -10.77 0.52 -7.51
C PHE A 149 -12.17 0.32 -8.09
N LEU A 150 -12.86 -0.69 -7.59
CA LEU A 150 -14.30 -0.89 -7.82
C LEU A 150 -14.99 -0.76 -6.47
N TRP A 151 -15.77 0.28 -6.32
CA TRP A 151 -16.59 0.45 -5.12
C TRP A 151 -17.71 -0.60 -5.13
N ALA A 152 -17.75 -1.41 -4.08
CA ALA A 152 -18.74 -2.49 -3.95
C ALA A 152 -19.97 -2.00 -3.18
N ASP A 153 -19.74 -1.47 -1.98
CA ASP A 153 -20.80 -1.02 -1.08
C ASP A 153 -20.26 -0.10 0.02
N THR A 154 -21.15 0.31 0.90
CA THR A 154 -20.81 0.97 2.17
C THR A 154 -21.25 0.07 3.32
N VAL A 155 -20.32 -0.34 4.15
CA VAL A 155 -20.53 -1.33 5.21
C VAL A 155 -19.97 -0.86 6.55
N SER A 156 -20.64 -1.20 7.65
CA SER A 156 -20.12 -0.99 9.01
C SER A 156 -19.23 -2.15 9.43
N ILE A 157 -18.00 -1.82 9.87
CA ILE A 157 -17.08 -2.80 10.47
C ILE A 157 -17.02 -2.54 11.98
N PHE A 158 -17.26 -3.61 12.76
CA PHE A 158 -17.19 -3.55 14.20
C PHE A 158 -15.76 -3.73 14.68
N ILE A 159 -15.22 -2.72 15.39
CA ILE A 159 -13.88 -2.74 15.95
C ILE A 159 -13.95 -2.24 17.37
N LYS A 160 -13.51 -3.06 18.35
CA LYS A 160 -13.40 -2.71 19.77
C LYS A 160 -14.59 -1.85 20.26
N ASN A 161 -15.80 -2.40 20.17
CA ASN A 161 -17.04 -1.78 20.61
C ASN A 161 -17.53 -0.55 19.81
N ASN A 162 -16.93 -0.28 18.65
CA ASN A 162 -17.34 0.80 17.77
C ASN A 162 -17.67 0.30 16.36
N ASN A 163 -18.77 0.78 15.80
CA ASN A 163 -19.09 0.61 14.39
C ASN A 163 -18.40 1.72 13.57
N VAL A 164 -17.57 1.32 12.62
CA VAL A 164 -16.93 2.24 11.69
C VAL A 164 -17.52 2.05 10.31
N LEU A 165 -18.18 3.09 9.80
CA LEU A 165 -18.73 3.09 8.46
C LEU A 165 -17.59 3.22 7.43
N CYS A 166 -17.51 2.28 6.50
CA CYS A 166 -16.43 2.16 5.52
C CYS A 166 -16.97 2.11 4.09
N ASP A 167 -16.24 2.73 3.17
CA ASP A 167 -16.33 2.40 1.76
C ASP A 167 -15.55 1.11 1.52
N HIS A 168 -16.19 0.14 0.90
CA HIS A 168 -15.60 -1.14 0.54
C HIS A 168 -15.24 -1.15 -0.94
N TYR A 169 -13.97 -1.42 -1.23
CA TYR A 169 -13.45 -1.50 -2.59
C TYR A 169 -12.86 -2.87 -2.89
N ARG A 170 -13.05 -3.32 -4.10
CA ARG A 170 -12.20 -4.32 -4.72
C ARG A 170 -11.10 -3.59 -5.49
N LEU A 171 -9.84 -4.00 -5.32
CA LEU A 171 -8.70 -3.50 -6.08
C LEU A 171 -8.33 -4.53 -7.17
N ASP A 172 -8.65 -4.21 -8.41
CA ASP A 172 -8.23 -5.01 -9.57
C ASP A 172 -6.85 -4.54 -10.05
N ILE A 173 -5.99 -5.50 -10.38
CA ILE A 173 -4.72 -5.27 -11.07
C ILE A 173 -4.72 -6.12 -12.34
N LYS A 174 -4.55 -5.48 -13.48
CA LYS A 174 -4.38 -6.13 -14.78
C LYS A 174 -2.94 -5.93 -15.23
N ILE A 175 -2.20 -7.01 -15.41
CA ILE A 175 -0.83 -6.96 -15.87
C ILE A 175 -0.82 -6.94 -17.41
N ASP A 176 -0.08 -5.99 -17.97
CA ASP A 176 0.08 -5.85 -19.41
C ASP A 176 1.41 -6.51 -19.88
N ASP A 177 2.46 -6.52 -19.02
CA ASP A 177 3.75 -7.12 -19.34
C ASP A 177 4.46 -7.67 -18.08
N TYR A 178 4.96 -8.90 -18.17
CA TYR A 178 5.76 -9.58 -17.14
C TYR A 178 7.26 -9.69 -17.50
N GLN A 179 7.67 -9.30 -18.72
CA GLN A 179 9.02 -9.58 -19.22
C GLN A 179 10.10 -8.87 -18.40
N ASN A 180 9.74 -7.75 -17.79
CA ASN A 180 10.65 -6.91 -17.03
C ASN A 180 10.63 -7.19 -15.52
N LYS A 181 9.91 -8.22 -15.06
CA LYS A 181 9.83 -8.55 -13.63
C LYS A 181 11.22 -8.81 -13.06
N LEU A 182 11.57 -8.09 -12.00
CA LEU A 182 12.85 -8.25 -11.30
C LEU A 182 12.84 -9.56 -10.52
N LYS A 183 13.55 -10.58 -11.03
CA LYS A 183 13.56 -11.92 -10.44
C LYS A 183 14.37 -12.01 -9.15
N GLU A 184 15.46 -11.24 -9.07
CA GLU A 184 16.48 -11.38 -8.01
C GLU A 184 16.10 -10.78 -6.66
N ASN A 185 15.07 -9.94 -6.61
CA ASN A 185 14.72 -9.16 -5.44
C ASN A 185 13.22 -9.21 -5.10
N SER A 186 12.48 -10.18 -5.63
CA SER A 186 11.04 -10.23 -5.41
C SER A 186 10.74 -10.78 -4.01
N ASP A 187 10.04 -9.99 -3.22
CA ASP A 187 9.35 -10.43 -2.03
C ASP A 187 8.19 -11.35 -2.44
N TYR A 188 8.21 -12.59 -1.98
CA TYR A 188 7.17 -13.57 -2.31
C TYR A 188 5.77 -13.05 -1.97
N PHE A 189 5.60 -12.46 -0.78
CA PHE A 189 4.30 -11.95 -0.34
C PHE A 189 3.80 -10.81 -1.24
N MET A 190 4.66 -9.83 -1.54
CA MET A 190 4.30 -8.74 -2.45
C MET A 190 4.04 -9.23 -3.86
N SER A 191 4.79 -10.22 -4.34
CA SER A 191 4.54 -10.81 -5.66
C SER A 191 3.16 -11.49 -5.76
N GLN A 192 2.67 -12.07 -4.66
CA GLN A 192 1.30 -12.58 -4.58
C GLN A 192 0.29 -11.43 -4.57
N ILE A 193 0.53 -10.40 -3.77
CA ILE A 193 -0.38 -9.24 -3.69
C ILE A 193 -0.61 -8.60 -5.05
N ILE A 194 0.39 -8.49 -5.92
CA ILE A 194 0.25 -7.86 -7.24
C ILE A 194 -0.23 -8.83 -8.33
N SER A 195 -0.33 -10.13 -8.07
CA SER A 195 -0.79 -11.13 -9.05
C SER A 195 -2.21 -10.84 -9.53
N PRO A 196 -2.52 -10.91 -10.85
CA PRO A 196 -3.85 -10.62 -11.38
C PRO A 196 -4.94 -11.56 -10.85
N ASP A 197 -4.58 -12.80 -10.46
CA ASP A 197 -5.51 -13.83 -10.02
C ASP A 197 -5.96 -13.69 -8.56
N ILE A 198 -5.50 -12.65 -7.87
CA ILE A 198 -5.80 -12.43 -6.46
C ILE A 198 -6.98 -11.47 -6.29
N ILE A 199 -7.93 -11.86 -5.45
CA ILE A 199 -9.01 -10.97 -5.01
C ILE A 199 -8.48 -10.11 -3.86
N ARG A 200 -8.45 -8.79 -4.08
CA ARG A 200 -8.02 -7.79 -3.09
C ARG A 200 -9.21 -6.94 -2.70
N GLN A 201 -9.42 -6.79 -1.42
CA GLN A 201 -10.49 -5.96 -0.88
C GLN A 201 -9.95 -5.02 0.18
N ILE A 202 -10.43 -3.78 0.18
CA ILE A 202 -10.01 -2.73 1.10
C ILE A 202 -11.25 -2.02 1.63
N TRP A 203 -11.30 -1.82 2.95
CA TRP A 203 -12.35 -1.08 3.62
C TRP A 203 -11.76 0.18 4.23
N VAL A 204 -12.18 1.33 3.74
CA VAL A 204 -11.66 2.65 4.14
C VAL A 204 -12.74 3.43 4.87
N SER A 205 -12.42 3.93 6.06
CA SER A 205 -13.38 4.70 6.87
C SER A 205 -13.86 5.96 6.15
N ARG A 206 -15.13 6.33 6.35
CA ARG A 206 -15.72 7.55 5.80
C ARG A 206 -15.52 8.78 6.70
N LYS A 207 -14.77 8.66 7.80
CA LYS A 207 -14.42 9.77 8.68
C LYS A 207 -13.53 10.80 7.96
N PRO A 208 -13.46 12.05 8.41
CA PRO A 208 -12.62 13.08 7.78
C PRO A 208 -11.15 12.66 7.61
N LYS A 209 -10.59 11.91 8.56
CA LYS A 209 -9.29 11.23 8.42
C LYS A 209 -9.58 9.79 8.01
N ARG A 210 -9.59 9.57 6.70
CA ARG A 210 -9.82 8.24 6.14
C ARG A 210 -8.68 7.30 6.48
N GLN A 211 -9.00 6.12 6.97
CA GLN A 211 -8.06 5.08 7.37
C GLN A 211 -8.47 3.77 6.72
N ILE A 212 -7.51 2.96 6.34
CA ILE A 212 -7.77 1.56 5.99
C ILE A 212 -8.12 0.85 7.29
N ILE A 213 -9.35 0.41 7.41
CA ILE A 213 -9.86 -0.28 8.59
C ILE A 213 -9.58 -1.77 8.49
N LYS A 214 -9.72 -2.29 7.29
CA LYS A 214 -9.50 -3.69 6.96
C LYS A 214 -9.00 -3.81 5.53
N ALA A 215 -8.09 -4.73 5.29
CA ALA A 215 -7.74 -5.20 3.97
C ALA A 215 -7.79 -6.73 3.94
N SER A 216 -8.09 -7.33 2.81
CA SER A 216 -7.98 -8.78 2.64
C SER A 216 -7.51 -9.14 1.24
N ILE A 217 -6.78 -10.24 1.18
CA ILE A 217 -6.45 -10.94 -0.05
C ILE A 217 -6.88 -12.39 0.07
N GLU A 218 -7.24 -12.99 -1.06
CA GLU A 218 -7.55 -14.41 -1.13
C GLU A 218 -6.59 -15.07 -2.12
N ILE A 219 -5.78 -16.02 -1.63
CA ILE A 219 -4.76 -16.74 -2.38
C ILE A 219 -5.11 -18.22 -2.32
N LYS A 220 -5.48 -18.84 -3.44
CA LYS A 220 -5.81 -20.27 -3.52
C LYS A 220 -6.80 -20.75 -2.44
N GLY A 221 -7.83 -19.94 -2.16
CA GLY A 221 -8.85 -20.21 -1.15
C GLY A 221 -8.44 -19.87 0.28
N ILE A 222 -7.21 -19.41 0.52
CA ILE A 222 -6.77 -18.94 1.84
C ILE A 222 -7.01 -17.44 1.93
N LYS A 223 -7.83 -17.03 2.88
CA LYS A 223 -8.08 -15.62 3.15
C LYS A 223 -7.09 -15.08 4.18
N ILE A 224 -6.33 -14.08 3.78
CA ILE A 224 -5.43 -13.32 4.64
C ILE A 224 -6.08 -11.96 4.91
N ILE A 225 -6.17 -11.57 6.17
CA ILE A 225 -6.88 -10.36 6.59
C ILE A 225 -5.93 -9.50 7.41
N ALA A 226 -5.80 -8.24 7.05
CA ALA A 226 -5.22 -7.18 7.87
C ALA A 226 -6.37 -6.39 8.51
N LEU A 227 -6.36 -6.26 9.82
CA LEU A 227 -7.34 -5.48 10.58
C LEU A 227 -6.60 -4.46 11.45
N ILE A 228 -7.13 -3.24 11.51
CA ILE A 228 -6.55 -2.18 12.34
C ILE A 228 -6.68 -2.51 13.83
N ASP A 229 -5.61 -2.23 14.60
CA ASP A 229 -5.50 -2.62 16.03
C ASP A 229 -6.14 -1.61 17.01
N LYS A 230 -6.80 -0.56 16.56
CA LYS A 230 -7.36 0.51 17.41
C LYS A 230 -8.48 0.09 18.35
#